data_6c9d6e8c12c7aa8c0d13e86cd54a438b
#
_entry.id   6c9d6e8c12c7aa8c0d13e86cd54a438b
#
_cell.length_a   1.000
_cell.length_b   1.000
_cell.length_c   1.000
_cell.angle_alpha   90.00
_cell.angle_beta   90.00
_cell.angle_gamma   90.00
#
_symmetry.space_group_name_H-M   'P 1'
#
loop_
_entity.id
_entity.type
_entity.pdbx_description
1 polymer ?
#
loop_
_entity_poly.entity_id
_entity_poly.type
_entity_poly.pdbx_seq_one_letter_code
_entity_poly.pdbx_strand_id
1 'polypeptide(L)'
;MELLKMIARSIRGRFVEGLIAIGTVAMLSMLLVGFQATLSKQYAELDRIYEETVVNCTVSNIKGTATDNLNIPSGYLDFFMPGGMLFDDVKDFRCSAQASFLVRPGDIALEERIYLYLINTPDAVSAFHRFPVSYLAGCSKDVYDGDEPVGIISSLLLPEVSEDGTMTLCLPPQCKDGVTFRVVGTCESEMPVLYLSLDAGKALYERNAREFTLSTMSFTVADNRRLNETKTALSNYFMPANRYNTANARRGLIMDDAALIEAVAVTERSIALLRLFQAVLCLLAGGICFLVCLLLIGRRRAELAVMRSLGCGRGSIWIQIMLEYALYFCLGMLPAILLGQGGTAGLLSLFALWWMLVVFVSVFSLTSGDIMRILKGKE
;
A
#
# COMPACT_ATOMS: atom_id res chain seq x y z
N MET A 1 50.98 2.96 23.57
CA MET A 1 51.61 3.79 22.48
C MET A 1 52.55 2.94 21.61
N GLU A 2 53.29 1.97 22.12
CA GLU A 2 54.16 1.08 21.35
C GLU A 2 53.45 0.20 20.35
N LEU A 3 52.29 -0.38 20.71
CA LEU A 3 51.47 -1.23 19.84
C LEU A 3 50.98 -0.52 18.61
N LEU A 4 50.52 0.75 18.75
CA LEU A 4 50.09 1.60 17.62
C LEU A 4 51.25 1.92 16.65
N LYS A 5 52.47 2.14 17.18
CA LYS A 5 53.66 2.35 16.33
C LYS A 5 54.04 1.07 15.59
N MET A 6 53.91 -0.11 16.18
CA MET A 6 54.12 -1.39 15.50
C MET A 6 53.10 -1.64 14.40
N ILE A 7 51.83 -1.37 14.63
CA ILE A 7 50.74 -1.47 13.62
C ILE A 7 51.04 -0.53 12.46
N ALA A 8 51.37 0.75 12.73
CA ALA A 8 51.68 1.73 11.68
C ALA A 8 52.88 1.32 10.80
N ARG A 9 53.93 0.73 11.42
CA ARG A 9 55.08 0.18 10.66
C ARG A 9 54.72 -1.04 9.83
N SER A 10 53.86 -1.94 10.38
CA SER A 10 53.37 -3.13 9.67
C SER A 10 52.56 -2.72 8.44
N ILE A 11 51.66 -1.76 8.58
CA ILE A 11 50.79 -1.23 7.49
C ILE A 11 51.68 -0.59 6.39
N ARG A 12 52.68 0.20 6.77
CA ARG A 12 53.55 0.86 5.79
C ARG A 12 54.39 -0.13 4.99
N GLY A 13 54.84 -1.22 5.63
CA GLY A 13 55.64 -2.28 4.96
C GLY A 13 54.79 -3.17 4.04
N ARG A 14 53.46 -3.15 4.16
CA ARG A 14 52.52 -4.04 3.43
C ARG A 14 51.34 -3.32 2.85
N PHE A 15 51.61 -2.16 2.32
CA PHE A 15 50.56 -1.29 1.77
C PHE A 15 49.68 -2.01 0.72
N VAL A 16 50.25 -2.84 -0.15
CA VAL A 16 49.52 -3.60 -1.17
C VAL A 16 48.56 -4.63 -0.56
N GLU A 17 48.98 -5.37 0.46
CA GLU A 17 48.13 -6.37 1.14
C GLU A 17 46.99 -5.70 1.88
N GLY A 18 47.23 -4.57 2.55
CA GLY A 18 46.20 -3.76 3.19
C GLY A 18 45.20 -3.18 2.18
N LEU A 19 45.71 -2.72 1.03
CA LEU A 19 44.86 -2.18 -0.03
C LEU A 19 43.92 -3.25 -0.65
N ILE A 20 44.42 -4.49 -0.81
CA ILE A 20 43.60 -5.64 -1.24
C ILE A 20 42.52 -5.94 -0.22
N ALA A 21 42.85 -5.99 1.08
CA ALA A 21 41.85 -6.24 2.13
C ALA A 21 40.79 -5.15 2.17
N ILE A 22 41.19 -3.87 2.17
CA ILE A 22 40.28 -2.72 2.17
C ILE A 22 39.40 -2.74 0.91
N GLY A 23 39.98 -2.96 -0.27
CA GLY A 23 39.27 -3.02 -1.54
C GLY A 23 38.23 -4.16 -1.59
N THR A 24 38.60 -5.33 -1.06
CA THR A 24 37.65 -6.46 -0.97
C THR A 24 36.49 -6.14 -0.04
N VAL A 25 36.75 -5.60 1.14
CA VAL A 25 35.69 -5.21 2.09
C VAL A 25 34.81 -4.11 1.47
N ALA A 26 35.40 -3.10 0.84
CA ALA A 26 34.66 -2.01 0.19
C ALA A 26 33.76 -2.54 -0.92
N MET A 27 34.27 -3.37 -1.81
CA MET A 27 33.52 -3.95 -2.92
C MET A 27 32.34 -4.80 -2.42
N LEU A 28 32.58 -5.70 -1.45
CA LEU A 28 31.54 -6.58 -0.93
C LEU A 28 30.50 -5.82 -0.12
N SER A 29 30.91 -4.87 0.71
CA SER A 29 29.97 -4.06 1.50
C SER A 29 29.11 -3.15 0.62
N MET A 30 29.66 -2.53 -0.43
CA MET A 30 28.89 -1.75 -1.41
C MET A 30 27.89 -2.63 -2.17
N LEU A 31 28.29 -3.83 -2.56
CA LEU A 31 27.41 -4.78 -3.24
C LEU A 31 26.26 -5.21 -2.35
N LEU A 32 26.51 -5.50 -1.08
CA LEU A 32 25.48 -5.83 -0.12
C LEU A 32 24.50 -4.66 0.13
N VAL A 33 25.02 -3.44 0.27
CA VAL A 33 24.20 -2.23 0.44
C VAL A 33 23.36 -1.94 -0.80
N GLY A 34 23.95 -2.05 -2.00
CA GLY A 34 23.21 -1.86 -3.26
C GLY A 34 22.09 -2.87 -3.43
N PHE A 35 22.34 -4.12 -3.03
CA PHE A 35 21.31 -5.16 -3.07
C PHE A 35 20.18 -4.88 -2.07
N GLN A 36 20.52 -4.46 -0.86
CA GLN A 36 19.55 -4.07 0.15
C GLN A 36 18.70 -2.87 -0.29
N ALA A 37 19.32 -1.89 -0.94
CA ALA A 37 18.60 -0.74 -1.52
C ALA A 37 17.60 -1.18 -2.61
N THR A 38 17.95 -2.17 -3.43
CA THR A 38 17.05 -2.73 -4.43
C THR A 38 15.86 -3.44 -3.76
N LEU A 39 16.12 -4.20 -2.71
CA LEU A 39 15.08 -4.88 -1.95
C LEU A 39 14.12 -3.87 -1.29
N SER A 40 14.66 -2.81 -0.67
CA SER A 40 13.86 -1.74 -0.07
C SER A 40 12.97 -1.02 -1.10
N LYS A 41 13.45 -0.83 -2.33
CA LYS A 41 12.64 -0.26 -3.41
C LYS A 41 11.47 -1.18 -3.79
N GLN A 42 11.67 -2.50 -3.79
CA GLN A 42 10.58 -3.44 -4.08
C GLN A 42 9.51 -3.44 -2.98
N TYR A 43 9.90 -3.27 -1.71
CA TYR A 43 8.92 -3.10 -0.63
C TYR A 43 8.15 -1.78 -0.76
N ALA A 44 8.83 -0.69 -1.07
CA ALA A 44 8.18 0.59 -1.31
C ALA A 44 7.21 0.54 -2.51
N GLU A 45 7.56 -0.21 -3.55
CA GLU A 45 6.67 -0.44 -4.70
C GLU A 45 5.45 -1.27 -4.31
N LEU A 46 5.62 -2.30 -3.48
CA LEU A 46 4.51 -3.09 -2.95
C LEU A 46 3.55 -2.22 -2.12
N ASP A 47 4.10 -1.37 -1.25
CA ASP A 47 3.31 -0.43 -0.46
C ASP A 47 2.54 0.54 -1.35
N ARG A 48 3.20 1.05 -2.40
CA ARG A 48 2.57 1.92 -3.39
C ARG A 48 1.42 1.24 -4.14
N ILE A 49 1.59 -0.02 -4.54
CA ILE A 49 0.53 -0.81 -5.18
C ILE A 49 -0.71 -0.90 -4.27
N TYR A 50 -0.51 -1.15 -2.97
CA TYR A 50 -1.63 -1.20 -2.02
C TYR A 50 -2.31 0.16 -1.83
N GLU A 51 -1.59 1.26 -1.91
CA GLU A 51 -2.12 2.61 -1.67
C GLU A 51 -2.77 3.24 -2.90
N GLU A 52 -2.18 3.03 -4.09
CA GLU A 52 -2.64 3.67 -5.33
C GLU A 52 -3.69 2.87 -6.10
N THR A 53 -3.73 1.54 -5.92
CA THR A 53 -4.70 0.73 -6.65
C THR A 53 -6.09 0.88 -6.06
N VAL A 54 -7.04 1.32 -6.88
CA VAL A 54 -8.44 1.45 -6.47
C VAL A 54 -9.17 0.14 -6.76
N VAL A 55 -9.71 -0.49 -5.70
CA VAL A 55 -10.56 -1.69 -5.84
C VAL A 55 -12.02 -1.27 -5.80
N ASN A 56 -12.65 -1.27 -6.97
CA ASN A 56 -14.06 -0.92 -7.11
C ASN A 56 -14.95 -2.12 -6.78
N CYS A 57 -15.97 -1.85 -6.00
CA CYS A 57 -17.01 -2.80 -5.64
C CYS A 57 -18.35 -2.29 -6.17
N THR A 58 -19.04 -3.09 -6.97
CA THR A 58 -20.35 -2.75 -7.51
C THR A 58 -21.36 -3.83 -7.13
N VAL A 59 -22.44 -3.43 -6.51
CA VAL A 59 -23.54 -4.35 -6.22
C VAL A 59 -24.25 -4.71 -7.53
N SER A 60 -24.63 -5.97 -7.68
CA SER A 60 -25.28 -6.49 -8.86
C SER A 60 -26.43 -7.41 -8.49
N ASN A 61 -27.17 -7.84 -9.51
CA ASN A 61 -28.05 -8.99 -9.32
C ASN A 61 -27.22 -10.26 -9.01
N ILE A 62 -27.85 -11.33 -8.55
CA ILE A 62 -27.17 -12.60 -8.18
C ILE A 62 -26.39 -13.19 -9.37
N LYS A 63 -26.81 -12.93 -10.60
CA LYS A 63 -26.14 -13.41 -11.81
C LYS A 63 -24.94 -12.56 -12.23
N GLY A 64 -24.77 -11.38 -11.65
CA GLY A 64 -23.70 -10.42 -12.05
C GLY A 64 -23.93 -9.77 -13.43
N THR A 65 -25.16 -9.83 -13.96
CA THR A 65 -25.50 -9.35 -15.31
C THR A 65 -26.10 -7.95 -15.32
N ALA A 66 -26.57 -7.45 -14.18
CA ALA A 66 -27.16 -6.12 -14.04
C ALA A 66 -26.64 -5.45 -12.78
N THR A 67 -26.30 -4.19 -12.88
CA THR A 67 -25.81 -3.32 -11.80
C THR A 67 -26.75 -2.14 -11.56
N ASP A 68 -27.86 -2.08 -12.28
CA ASP A 68 -28.88 -1.05 -12.21
C ASP A 68 -30.27 -1.69 -11.97
N ASN A 69 -31.21 -0.90 -11.48
CA ASN A 69 -32.59 -1.33 -11.16
C ASN A 69 -32.65 -2.56 -10.19
N LEU A 70 -31.77 -2.57 -9.20
CA LEU A 70 -31.56 -3.74 -8.34
C LEU A 70 -32.61 -3.92 -7.26
N ASN A 71 -33.44 -2.92 -6.96
CA ASN A 71 -34.41 -2.93 -5.87
C ASN A 71 -33.79 -3.34 -4.51
N ILE A 72 -32.65 -2.73 -4.15
CA ILE A 72 -31.97 -3.00 -2.90
C ILE A 72 -32.75 -2.30 -1.77
N PRO A 73 -33.13 -2.99 -0.67
CA PRO A 73 -33.80 -2.35 0.44
C PRO A 73 -32.97 -1.20 1.03
N SER A 74 -33.64 -0.09 1.38
CA SER A 74 -32.97 1.10 1.95
C SER A 74 -32.20 0.81 3.26
N GLY A 75 -32.58 -0.21 4.03
CA GLY A 75 -31.87 -0.64 5.23
C GLY A 75 -30.40 -1.10 4.98
N TYR A 76 -30.01 -1.37 3.73
CA TYR A 76 -28.60 -1.60 3.41
C TYR A 76 -27.73 -0.36 3.59
N LEU A 77 -28.31 0.84 3.53
CA LEU A 77 -27.59 2.09 3.78
C LEU A 77 -26.98 2.14 5.18
N ASP A 78 -27.71 1.61 6.17
CA ASP A 78 -27.27 1.65 7.57
C ASP A 78 -25.93 0.95 7.80
N PHE A 79 -25.55 0.01 6.93
CA PHE A 79 -24.25 -0.65 7.01
C PHE A 79 -23.07 0.25 6.59
N PHE A 80 -23.33 1.24 5.74
CA PHE A 80 -22.33 2.13 5.13
C PHE A 80 -22.32 3.54 5.75
N MET A 81 -23.29 3.86 6.60
CA MET A 81 -23.36 5.14 7.30
C MET A 81 -22.46 5.16 8.55
N PRO A 82 -22.13 6.33 9.11
CA PRO A 82 -21.34 6.45 10.32
C PRO A 82 -21.90 5.57 11.46
N GLY A 83 -21.04 4.67 12.00
CA GLY A 83 -21.43 3.68 13.00
C GLY A 83 -21.98 2.37 12.42
N GLY A 84 -22.12 2.24 11.12
CA GLY A 84 -22.45 0.98 10.44
C GLY A 84 -21.28 0.02 10.39
N MET A 85 -21.57 -1.28 10.22
CA MET A 85 -20.57 -2.35 10.31
C MET A 85 -19.54 -2.34 9.19
N LEU A 86 -19.82 -1.68 8.06
CA LEU A 86 -18.95 -1.62 6.89
C LEU A 86 -18.36 -0.22 6.65
N PHE A 87 -18.66 0.74 7.52
CA PHE A 87 -18.26 2.13 7.36
C PHE A 87 -16.72 2.29 7.26
N ASP A 88 -15.99 1.60 8.12
CA ASP A 88 -14.50 1.68 8.16
C ASP A 88 -13.82 0.85 7.07
N ASP A 89 -14.54 -0.10 6.47
CA ASP A 89 -13.99 -0.99 5.45
C ASP A 89 -14.12 -0.44 4.02
N VAL A 90 -14.95 0.61 3.85
CA VAL A 90 -15.28 1.17 2.52
C VAL A 90 -15.08 2.69 2.47
N LYS A 91 -14.85 3.20 1.27
CA LYS A 91 -14.80 4.64 0.96
C LYS A 91 -15.49 4.91 -0.37
N ASP A 92 -15.69 6.18 -0.70
CA ASP A 92 -16.32 6.62 -1.95
C ASP A 92 -17.66 5.91 -2.22
N PHE A 93 -18.45 5.75 -1.16
CA PHE A 93 -19.76 5.12 -1.26
C PHE A 93 -20.69 5.95 -2.16
N ARG A 94 -21.28 5.29 -3.16
CA ARG A 94 -22.16 5.90 -4.14
C ARG A 94 -23.41 5.06 -4.28
N CYS A 95 -24.56 5.69 -4.19
CA CYS A 95 -25.82 5.02 -4.42
C CYS A 95 -26.84 5.93 -5.11
N SER A 96 -27.71 5.32 -5.85
CA SER A 96 -28.88 6.00 -6.40
C SER A 96 -30.14 5.19 -6.19
N ALA A 97 -31.25 5.87 -5.99
CA ALA A 97 -32.58 5.26 -5.91
C ALA A 97 -33.50 5.93 -6.90
N GLN A 98 -34.17 5.17 -7.73
CA GLN A 98 -35.30 5.66 -8.48
C GLN A 98 -36.52 5.55 -7.60
N ALA A 99 -37.10 6.68 -7.30
CA ALA A 99 -38.24 6.76 -6.40
C ALA A 99 -39.55 6.97 -7.18
N SER A 100 -40.61 7.30 -6.48
CA SER A 100 -41.88 7.60 -7.10
C SER A 100 -41.82 8.91 -7.87
N PHE A 101 -42.84 9.11 -8.73
CA PHE A 101 -43.06 10.41 -9.33
C PHE A 101 -43.43 11.44 -8.29
N LEU A 102 -42.88 12.64 -8.43
CA LEU A 102 -43.27 13.81 -7.68
C LEU A 102 -44.28 14.64 -8.47
N VAL A 103 -45.14 15.36 -7.76
CA VAL A 103 -46.03 16.37 -8.34
C VAL A 103 -45.86 17.68 -7.56
N ARG A 104 -46.18 18.78 -8.20
CA ARG A 104 -46.22 20.08 -7.55
C ARG A 104 -47.42 20.16 -6.58
N PRO A 105 -47.30 20.89 -5.47
CA PRO A 105 -48.45 21.12 -4.59
C PRO A 105 -49.60 21.78 -5.36
N GLY A 106 -50.79 21.17 -5.33
CA GLY A 106 -51.97 21.65 -6.07
C GLY A 106 -52.13 21.12 -7.47
N ASP A 107 -51.15 20.42 -8.01
CA ASP A 107 -51.12 19.90 -9.38
C ASP A 107 -51.43 18.40 -9.39
N ILE A 108 -52.56 18.03 -9.98
CA ILE A 108 -53.06 16.64 -9.99
C ILE A 108 -52.93 16.02 -11.38
N ALA A 109 -52.53 16.82 -12.41
CA ALA A 109 -52.44 16.35 -13.77
C ALA A 109 -51.26 15.39 -13.97
N LEU A 110 -51.49 14.25 -14.62
CA LEU A 110 -50.49 13.22 -14.94
C LEU A 110 -49.33 13.76 -15.81
N GLU A 111 -49.56 14.80 -16.56
CA GLU A 111 -48.60 15.38 -17.49
C GLU A 111 -47.48 16.19 -16.83
N GLU A 112 -47.64 16.53 -15.56
CA GLU A 112 -46.72 17.35 -14.79
C GLU A 112 -45.92 16.60 -13.74
N ARG A 113 -45.85 15.28 -13.84
CA ARG A 113 -45.06 14.43 -12.92
C ARG A 113 -43.58 14.59 -13.15
N ILE A 114 -42.87 14.78 -12.05
CA ILE A 114 -41.44 14.86 -11.99
C ILE A 114 -40.85 13.51 -11.60
N TYR A 115 -39.86 13.03 -12.32
CA TYR A 115 -39.16 11.79 -11.97
C TYR A 115 -38.14 12.07 -10.87
N LEU A 116 -38.28 11.40 -9.74
CA LEU A 116 -37.40 11.55 -8.59
C LEU A 116 -36.34 10.48 -8.57
N TYR A 117 -35.07 10.92 -8.46
CA TYR A 117 -33.93 10.08 -8.13
C TYR A 117 -33.32 10.61 -6.83
N LEU A 118 -33.04 9.70 -5.88
CA LEU A 118 -32.30 10.00 -4.67
C LEU A 118 -30.86 9.62 -4.91
N ILE A 119 -29.93 10.51 -4.57
CA ILE A 119 -28.50 10.30 -4.74
C ILE A 119 -27.74 10.80 -3.51
N ASN A 120 -26.68 10.11 -3.13
CA ASN A 120 -25.79 10.60 -2.09
C ASN A 120 -24.68 11.48 -2.64
N THR A 121 -24.35 11.35 -3.92
CA THR A 121 -23.37 12.16 -4.62
C THR A 121 -23.72 12.25 -6.10
N PRO A 122 -23.46 13.36 -6.79
CA PRO A 122 -23.62 13.45 -8.25
C PRO A 122 -22.84 12.38 -9.02
N ASP A 123 -21.69 11.95 -8.50
CA ASP A 123 -20.87 10.89 -9.08
C ASP A 123 -21.56 9.51 -9.13
N ALA A 124 -22.69 9.34 -8.43
CA ALA A 124 -23.51 8.12 -8.50
C ALA A 124 -24.33 8.03 -9.80
N VAL A 125 -24.43 9.12 -10.58
CA VAL A 125 -25.26 9.22 -11.77
C VAL A 125 -24.39 9.15 -13.01
N SER A 126 -24.44 8.04 -13.74
CA SER A 126 -23.66 7.84 -14.96
C SER A 126 -23.98 8.86 -16.07
N ALA A 127 -25.21 9.38 -16.09
CA ALA A 127 -25.62 10.40 -17.06
C ALA A 127 -24.84 11.72 -16.91
N PHE A 128 -24.38 12.08 -15.72
CA PHE A 128 -23.62 13.30 -15.48
C PHE A 128 -22.18 13.23 -16.02
N HIS A 129 -21.64 12.06 -16.31
CA HIS A 129 -20.39 11.93 -17.05
C HIS A 129 -20.55 12.33 -18.53
N ARG A 130 -21.74 12.16 -19.08
CA ARG A 130 -22.05 12.51 -20.47
C ARG A 130 -22.58 13.94 -20.60
N PHE A 131 -23.44 14.36 -19.66
CA PHE A 131 -24.02 15.69 -19.58
C PHE A 131 -23.71 16.29 -18.21
N PRO A 132 -22.57 17.00 -18.08
CA PRO A 132 -22.12 17.49 -16.78
C PRO A 132 -23.15 18.45 -16.16
N VAL A 133 -23.21 18.42 -14.85
CA VAL A 133 -24.06 19.33 -14.06
C VAL A 133 -23.51 20.74 -14.16
N SER A 134 -24.38 21.70 -14.47
CA SER A 134 -24.09 23.13 -14.38
C SER A 134 -24.48 23.62 -13.00
N TYR A 135 -23.50 23.77 -12.10
CA TYR A 135 -23.74 24.26 -10.76
C TYR A 135 -24.07 25.74 -10.72
N LEU A 136 -24.98 26.13 -9.84
CA LEU A 136 -25.30 27.54 -9.58
C LEU A 136 -24.14 28.21 -8.84
N ALA A 137 -24.08 29.56 -8.90
CA ALA A 137 -23.00 30.34 -8.31
C ALA A 137 -22.82 30.02 -6.81
N GLY A 138 -21.61 29.62 -6.41
CA GLY A 138 -21.27 29.25 -5.04
C GLY A 138 -21.62 27.80 -4.63
N CYS A 139 -22.10 26.97 -5.56
CA CYS A 139 -22.40 25.57 -5.31
C CYS A 139 -21.36 24.66 -5.98
N SER A 140 -21.05 23.53 -5.36
CA SER A 140 -20.20 22.45 -5.87
C SER A 140 -20.85 21.10 -5.56
N LYS A 141 -20.24 20.00 -6.01
CA LYS A 141 -20.72 18.65 -5.68
C LYS A 141 -20.70 18.36 -4.18
N ASP A 142 -19.81 19.01 -3.42
CA ASP A 142 -19.63 18.78 -1.99
C ASP A 142 -20.83 19.23 -1.15
N VAL A 143 -21.77 19.98 -1.76
CA VAL A 143 -23.03 20.37 -1.11
C VAL A 143 -23.91 19.15 -0.80
N TYR A 144 -23.70 18.03 -1.49
CA TYR A 144 -24.41 16.78 -1.22
C TYR A 144 -23.93 16.06 0.04
N ASP A 145 -22.75 16.41 0.56
CA ASP A 145 -22.17 15.85 1.79
C ASP A 145 -22.75 16.55 3.06
N GLY A 146 -23.56 17.59 2.87
CA GLY A 146 -24.19 18.34 3.95
C GLY A 146 -25.61 17.85 4.28
N ASP A 147 -26.11 18.25 5.47
CA ASP A 147 -27.45 17.89 5.95
C ASP A 147 -28.58 18.71 5.28
N GLU A 148 -28.25 19.70 4.45
CA GLU A 148 -29.27 20.51 3.80
C GLU A 148 -29.97 19.74 2.67
N PRO A 149 -31.30 19.89 2.55
CA PRO A 149 -32.04 19.32 1.43
C PRO A 149 -31.67 20.07 0.13
N VAL A 150 -30.90 19.40 -0.72
CA VAL A 150 -30.42 19.96 -2.00
C VAL A 150 -30.83 19.08 -3.18
N GLY A 151 -30.93 19.69 -4.34
CA GLY A 151 -31.30 18.96 -5.55
C GLY A 151 -30.70 19.56 -6.82
N ILE A 152 -30.41 18.68 -7.78
CA ILE A 152 -30.08 19.02 -9.16
C ILE A 152 -31.33 18.76 -9.99
N ILE A 153 -31.75 19.72 -10.78
CA ILE A 153 -32.96 19.64 -11.59
C ILE A 153 -32.65 19.60 -13.07
N SER A 154 -33.55 19.05 -13.84
CA SER A 154 -33.53 19.22 -15.31
C SER A 154 -33.73 20.69 -15.68
N SER A 155 -33.08 21.14 -16.73
CA SER A 155 -33.25 22.50 -17.26
C SER A 155 -34.71 22.85 -17.59
N LEU A 156 -35.54 21.84 -17.84
CA LEU A 156 -36.98 21.99 -18.07
C LEU A 156 -37.74 22.49 -16.82
N LEU A 157 -37.20 22.27 -15.62
CA LEU A 157 -37.80 22.65 -14.35
C LEU A 157 -37.35 24.04 -13.85
N LEU A 158 -36.43 24.69 -14.54
CA LEU A 158 -35.95 26.02 -14.16
C LEU A 158 -37.06 27.08 -13.97
N PRO A 159 -38.10 27.13 -14.81
CA PRO A 159 -39.18 28.08 -14.63
C PRO A 159 -40.00 27.88 -13.35
N GLU A 160 -39.86 26.74 -12.69
CA GLU A 160 -40.59 26.34 -11.51
C GLU A 160 -39.83 26.64 -10.20
N VAL A 161 -38.60 27.10 -10.31
CA VAL A 161 -37.77 27.47 -9.16
C VAL A 161 -38.20 28.83 -8.66
N SER A 162 -38.46 28.94 -7.37
CA SER A 162 -38.79 30.21 -6.70
C SER A 162 -37.63 31.21 -6.80
N GLU A 163 -37.90 32.50 -6.61
CA GLU A 163 -36.86 33.55 -6.60
C GLU A 163 -35.76 33.30 -5.56
N ASP A 164 -36.10 32.62 -4.48
CA ASP A 164 -35.16 32.19 -3.42
C ASP A 164 -34.28 30.98 -3.80
N GLY A 165 -34.38 30.47 -5.02
CA GLY A 165 -33.62 29.29 -5.48
C GLY A 165 -34.11 27.97 -4.87
N THR A 166 -35.33 27.95 -4.34
CA THR A 166 -35.92 26.74 -3.74
C THR A 166 -37.06 26.18 -4.58
N MET A 167 -37.34 24.89 -4.42
CA MET A 167 -38.47 24.21 -5.06
C MET A 167 -39.13 23.28 -4.05
N THR A 168 -40.45 23.23 -4.07
CA THR A 168 -41.28 22.36 -3.18
C THR A 168 -42.00 21.32 -4.01
N LEU A 169 -41.84 20.07 -3.61
CA LEU A 169 -42.48 18.92 -4.26
C LEU A 169 -43.07 17.97 -3.24
N CYS A 170 -43.99 17.13 -3.68
CA CYS A 170 -44.68 16.18 -2.83
C CYS A 170 -44.88 14.84 -3.52
N LEU A 171 -45.12 13.78 -2.73
CA LEU A 171 -45.41 12.45 -3.25
C LEU A 171 -46.95 12.30 -3.53
N PRO A 172 -47.32 11.80 -4.73
CA PRO A 172 -48.68 11.52 -5.05
C PRO A 172 -49.23 10.32 -4.23
N PRO A 173 -50.56 10.14 -4.04
CA PRO A 173 -51.64 10.98 -4.61
C PRO A 173 -52.07 12.12 -3.71
N GLN A 174 -51.70 12.15 -2.44
CA GLN A 174 -52.32 13.05 -1.46
C GLN A 174 -51.58 14.38 -1.30
N CYS A 175 -50.33 14.48 -1.69
CA CYS A 175 -49.50 15.68 -1.63
C CYS A 175 -49.55 16.43 -0.28
N LYS A 176 -49.64 15.69 0.84
CA LYS A 176 -49.87 16.29 2.15
C LYS A 176 -48.61 16.89 2.78
N ASP A 177 -47.48 16.21 2.60
CA ASP A 177 -46.22 16.58 3.25
C ASP A 177 -45.11 16.73 2.20
N GLY A 178 -45.03 17.93 1.63
CA GLY A 178 -44.00 18.28 0.66
C GLY A 178 -42.64 18.50 1.31
N VAL A 179 -41.60 18.39 0.51
CA VAL A 179 -40.21 18.75 0.84
C VAL A 179 -39.80 19.94 0.02
N THR A 180 -39.34 20.98 0.70
CA THR A 180 -38.67 22.14 0.07
C THR A 180 -37.19 21.89 0.10
N PHE A 181 -36.53 22.03 -1.05
CA PHE A 181 -35.11 21.84 -1.20
C PHE A 181 -34.51 23.00 -1.98
N ARG A 182 -33.22 23.22 -1.79
CA ARG A 182 -32.45 24.23 -2.54
C ARG A 182 -31.93 23.64 -3.85
N VAL A 183 -32.12 24.33 -4.95
CA VAL A 183 -31.58 23.95 -6.25
C VAL A 183 -30.13 24.39 -6.29
N VAL A 184 -29.21 23.43 -6.50
CA VAL A 184 -27.75 23.64 -6.50
C VAL A 184 -27.15 23.53 -7.90
N GLY A 185 -27.88 22.98 -8.84
CA GLY A 185 -27.41 22.81 -10.21
C GLY A 185 -28.52 22.37 -11.16
N THR A 186 -28.20 22.44 -12.43
CA THR A 186 -29.09 22.00 -13.52
C THR A 186 -28.37 20.98 -14.40
N CYS A 187 -29.14 20.06 -14.96
CA CYS A 187 -28.64 19.10 -15.95
C CYS A 187 -29.52 19.12 -17.22
N GLU A 188 -28.93 18.72 -18.33
CA GLU A 188 -29.69 18.53 -19.57
C GLU A 188 -30.42 17.19 -19.52
N SER A 189 -31.74 17.22 -19.73
CA SER A 189 -32.58 16.03 -19.81
C SER A 189 -33.79 16.30 -20.67
N GLU A 190 -34.25 15.31 -21.40
CA GLU A 190 -35.47 15.34 -22.19
C GLU A 190 -36.74 15.22 -21.33
N MET A 191 -36.58 14.83 -20.07
CA MET A 191 -37.68 14.63 -19.12
C MET A 191 -37.50 15.52 -17.90
N PRO A 192 -38.58 15.90 -17.20
CA PRO A 192 -38.52 16.62 -15.94
C PRO A 192 -38.01 15.70 -14.84
N VAL A 193 -36.71 15.76 -14.59
CA VAL A 193 -36.00 14.91 -13.63
C VAL A 193 -35.47 15.76 -12.49
N LEU A 194 -35.56 15.22 -11.28
CA LEU A 194 -34.98 15.75 -10.05
C LEU A 194 -34.06 14.72 -9.43
N TYR A 195 -32.83 15.12 -9.15
CA TYR A 195 -31.88 14.37 -8.33
C TYR A 195 -31.78 15.03 -6.97
N LEU A 196 -32.49 14.47 -5.99
CA LEU A 196 -32.57 14.96 -4.61
C LEU A 196 -31.50 14.29 -3.75
N SER A 197 -30.97 15.01 -2.75
CA SER A 197 -30.07 14.42 -1.78
C SER A 197 -30.73 13.24 -1.05
N LEU A 198 -29.95 12.22 -0.74
CA LEU A 198 -30.44 10.96 -0.17
C LEU A 198 -31.19 11.18 1.15
N ASP A 199 -30.65 12.06 2.02
CA ASP A 199 -31.24 12.35 3.33
C ASP A 199 -32.56 13.10 3.21
N ALA A 200 -32.65 14.07 2.31
CA ALA A 200 -33.89 14.76 2.02
C ALA A 200 -34.95 13.80 1.43
N GLY A 201 -34.51 12.88 0.58
CA GLY A 201 -35.35 11.84 0.03
C GLY A 201 -35.82 10.85 1.10
N LYS A 202 -34.94 10.41 2.00
CA LYS A 202 -35.28 9.55 3.13
C LYS A 202 -36.33 10.19 4.00
N ALA A 203 -36.16 11.47 4.38
CA ALA A 203 -37.09 12.24 5.14
C ALA A 203 -38.47 12.36 4.45
N LEU A 204 -38.49 12.56 3.12
CA LEU A 204 -39.73 12.64 2.34
C LEU A 204 -40.51 11.31 2.39
N TYR A 205 -39.80 10.19 2.24
CA TYR A 205 -40.43 8.86 2.25
C TYR A 205 -40.91 8.47 3.64
N GLU A 206 -40.14 8.74 4.69
CA GLU A 206 -40.53 8.49 6.10
C GLU A 206 -41.76 9.28 6.52
N ARG A 207 -41.85 10.58 6.17
CA ARG A 207 -43.03 11.41 6.42
C ARG A 207 -44.31 10.85 5.75
N ASN A 208 -44.14 10.19 4.62
CA ASN A 208 -45.24 9.59 3.88
C ASN A 208 -45.47 8.10 4.19
N ALA A 209 -44.79 7.55 5.23
CA ALA A 209 -44.82 6.15 5.61
C ALA A 209 -44.57 5.19 4.44
N ARG A 210 -43.63 5.52 3.58
CA ARG A 210 -43.23 4.73 2.41
C ARG A 210 -41.77 4.33 2.51
N GLU A 211 -41.44 3.21 1.91
CA GLU A 211 -40.09 2.74 1.74
C GLU A 211 -39.62 3.00 0.28
N PHE A 212 -38.36 3.25 0.11
CA PHE A 212 -37.72 3.31 -1.21
C PHE A 212 -36.67 2.21 -1.35
N THR A 213 -36.36 1.87 -2.57
CA THR A 213 -35.32 0.89 -2.88
C THR A 213 -34.19 1.56 -3.68
N LEU A 214 -32.97 1.14 -3.41
CA LEU A 214 -31.81 1.61 -4.18
C LEU A 214 -31.74 0.87 -5.52
N SER A 215 -31.47 1.62 -6.57
CA SER A 215 -31.29 1.10 -7.93
C SER A 215 -29.85 0.69 -8.18
N THR A 216 -28.90 1.49 -7.69
CA THR A 216 -27.47 1.23 -7.83
C THR A 216 -26.76 1.41 -6.50
N MET A 217 -25.68 0.69 -6.31
CA MET A 217 -24.81 0.84 -5.15
C MET A 217 -23.39 0.43 -5.55
N SER A 218 -22.44 1.31 -5.29
CA SER A 218 -21.03 1.05 -5.53
C SER A 218 -20.17 1.74 -4.45
N PHE A 219 -19.00 1.22 -4.22
CA PHE A 219 -18.04 1.75 -3.25
C PHE A 219 -16.64 1.25 -3.58
N THR A 220 -15.63 1.80 -2.93
CA THR A 220 -14.25 1.33 -3.04
C THR A 220 -13.78 0.75 -1.71
N VAL A 221 -12.84 -0.17 -1.75
CA VAL A 221 -12.22 -0.72 -0.54
C VAL A 221 -11.35 0.36 0.12
N ALA A 222 -11.48 0.54 1.43
CA ALA A 222 -10.75 1.58 2.17
C ALA A 222 -9.26 1.23 2.32
N ASP A 223 -8.94 -0.01 2.67
CA ASP A 223 -7.58 -0.51 2.87
C ASP A 223 -7.34 -1.82 2.10
N ASN A 224 -6.60 -1.75 1.03
CA ASN A 224 -6.29 -2.92 0.19
C ASN A 224 -5.40 -3.96 0.89
N ARG A 225 -4.68 -3.59 1.95
CA ARG A 225 -3.89 -4.55 2.75
C ARG A 225 -4.80 -5.50 3.53
N ARG A 226 -6.02 -5.04 3.84
CA ARG A 226 -7.07 -5.82 4.54
C ARG A 226 -8.13 -6.37 3.60
N LEU A 227 -7.86 -6.42 2.28
CA LEU A 227 -8.83 -6.85 1.27
C LEU A 227 -9.54 -8.17 1.61
N ASN A 228 -8.81 -9.16 2.14
CA ASN A 228 -9.40 -10.46 2.50
C ASN A 228 -10.35 -10.36 3.70
N GLU A 229 -10.06 -9.50 4.67
CA GLU A 229 -10.94 -9.23 5.81
C GLU A 229 -12.21 -8.52 5.35
N THR A 230 -12.05 -7.48 4.52
CA THR A 230 -13.15 -6.74 3.90
C THR A 230 -14.03 -7.65 3.03
N LYS A 231 -13.42 -8.55 2.23
CA LYS A 231 -14.18 -9.58 1.48
C LYS A 231 -15.01 -10.47 2.39
N THR A 232 -14.45 -10.87 3.51
CA THR A 232 -15.14 -11.73 4.49
C THR A 232 -16.30 -10.97 5.13
N ALA A 233 -16.11 -9.72 5.53
CA ALA A 233 -17.17 -8.87 6.08
C ALA A 233 -18.30 -8.66 5.05
N LEU A 234 -17.94 -8.29 3.82
CA LEU A 234 -18.90 -8.09 2.73
C LEU A 234 -19.67 -9.37 2.36
N SER A 235 -19.04 -10.55 2.50
CA SER A 235 -19.70 -11.84 2.20
C SER A 235 -20.87 -12.16 3.12
N ASN A 236 -20.98 -11.52 4.27
CA ASN A 236 -22.12 -11.66 5.18
C ASN A 236 -23.39 -10.98 4.61
N TYR A 237 -23.23 -9.96 3.77
CA TYR A 237 -24.31 -9.13 3.23
C TYR A 237 -24.53 -9.35 1.75
N PHE A 238 -23.45 -9.61 1.01
CA PHE A 238 -23.47 -9.80 -0.44
C PHE A 238 -22.92 -11.18 -0.80
N MET A 239 -23.39 -11.71 -1.92
CA MET A 239 -22.81 -12.94 -2.50
C MET A 239 -21.84 -12.58 -3.62
N PRO A 240 -20.74 -13.33 -3.79
CA PRO A 240 -19.95 -13.22 -5.01
C PRO A 240 -20.87 -13.43 -6.22
N ALA A 241 -20.75 -12.56 -7.21
CA ALA A 241 -21.47 -12.71 -8.47
C ALA A 241 -21.22 -14.12 -9.06
N ASN A 242 -22.26 -14.72 -9.65
CA ASN A 242 -22.24 -16.08 -10.23
C ASN A 242 -22.28 -17.27 -9.25
N ARG A 243 -22.51 -17.09 -7.96
CA ARG A 243 -22.84 -18.23 -7.09
C ARG A 243 -24.36 -18.34 -6.90
N TYR A 244 -24.91 -19.43 -7.40
CA TYR A 244 -26.33 -19.74 -7.21
C TYR A 244 -26.58 -20.12 -5.74
N ASN A 245 -27.33 -19.29 -5.03
CA ASN A 245 -27.97 -19.69 -3.79
C ASN A 245 -29.40 -19.21 -3.81
N THR A 246 -30.32 -20.14 -3.89
CA THR A 246 -31.77 -19.90 -4.03
C THR A 246 -32.46 -19.58 -2.70
N ALA A 247 -31.76 -19.74 -1.57
CA ALA A 247 -32.41 -19.74 -0.25
C ALA A 247 -32.56 -18.33 0.37
N ASN A 248 -31.74 -17.36 0.00
CA ASN A 248 -31.87 -15.97 0.47
C ASN A 248 -31.54 -15.02 -0.67
N ALA A 249 -32.39 -14.06 -0.92
CA ALA A 249 -32.26 -13.05 -1.97
C ALA A 249 -31.10 -12.06 -1.70
N ARG A 250 -29.90 -12.56 -1.41
CA ARG A 250 -28.72 -11.72 -1.28
C ARG A 250 -28.33 -11.18 -2.64
N ARG A 251 -27.93 -9.90 -2.67
CA ARG A 251 -27.44 -9.23 -3.87
C ARG A 251 -26.03 -9.75 -4.22
N GLY A 252 -25.73 -9.80 -5.50
CA GLY A 252 -24.39 -10.10 -5.98
C GLY A 252 -23.45 -8.91 -5.72
N LEU A 253 -22.16 -9.18 -5.55
CA LEU A 253 -21.10 -8.18 -5.48
C LEU A 253 -20.06 -8.50 -6.54
N ILE A 254 -19.80 -7.55 -7.41
CA ILE A 254 -18.68 -7.57 -8.36
C ILE A 254 -17.56 -6.75 -7.73
N MET A 255 -16.41 -7.36 -7.55
CA MET A 255 -15.23 -6.71 -7.01
C MET A 255 -14.13 -6.77 -8.07
N ASP A 256 -13.63 -5.61 -8.46
CA ASP A 256 -12.54 -5.49 -9.45
C ASP A 256 -11.19 -5.47 -8.74
N ASP A 257 -10.77 -6.62 -8.24
CA ASP A 257 -9.53 -6.79 -7.49
C ASP A 257 -8.46 -7.59 -8.24
N ALA A 258 -8.77 -8.05 -9.46
CA ALA A 258 -7.87 -8.90 -10.24
C ALA A 258 -6.52 -8.20 -10.51
N ALA A 259 -6.55 -6.94 -10.88
CA ALA A 259 -5.34 -6.15 -11.15
C ALA A 259 -4.46 -5.99 -9.91
N LEU A 260 -5.08 -5.73 -8.75
CA LEU A 260 -4.36 -5.65 -7.47
C LEU A 260 -3.70 -6.99 -7.12
N ILE A 261 -4.46 -8.08 -7.18
CA ILE A 261 -3.98 -9.43 -6.82
C ILE A 261 -2.81 -9.82 -7.74
N GLU A 262 -2.91 -9.56 -9.04
CA GLU A 262 -1.85 -9.87 -10.00
C GLU A 262 -0.59 -9.05 -9.72
N ALA A 263 -0.71 -7.73 -9.54
CA ALA A 263 0.40 -6.83 -9.25
C ALA A 263 1.11 -7.20 -7.95
N VAL A 264 0.35 -7.46 -6.88
CA VAL A 264 0.89 -7.91 -5.58
C VAL A 264 1.61 -9.23 -5.73
N ALA A 265 1.00 -10.24 -6.39
CA ALA A 265 1.61 -11.55 -6.56
C ALA A 265 2.93 -11.51 -7.35
N VAL A 266 3.03 -10.66 -8.39
CA VAL A 266 4.25 -10.46 -9.17
C VAL A 266 5.33 -9.82 -8.30
N THR A 267 4.99 -8.77 -7.54
CA THR A 267 5.93 -8.05 -6.69
C THR A 267 6.40 -8.90 -5.51
N GLU A 268 5.51 -9.64 -4.84
CA GLU A 268 5.88 -10.57 -3.76
C GLU A 268 6.81 -11.67 -4.25
N ARG A 269 6.55 -12.24 -5.44
CA ARG A 269 7.42 -13.23 -6.05
C ARG A 269 8.81 -12.65 -6.36
N SER A 270 8.88 -11.42 -6.84
CA SER A 270 10.14 -10.70 -7.06
C SER A 270 10.91 -10.49 -5.74
N ILE A 271 10.23 -10.06 -4.69
CA ILE A 271 10.80 -9.91 -3.33
C ILE A 271 11.32 -11.25 -2.79
N ALA A 272 10.55 -12.33 -2.95
CA ALA A 272 10.96 -13.66 -2.50
C ALA A 272 12.23 -14.15 -3.22
N LEU A 273 12.32 -13.95 -4.53
CA LEU A 273 13.52 -14.25 -5.31
C LEU A 273 14.71 -13.40 -4.87
N LEU A 274 14.53 -12.10 -4.68
CA LEU A 274 15.60 -11.23 -4.20
C LEU A 274 16.09 -11.64 -2.81
N ARG A 275 15.21 -12.00 -1.88
CA ARG A 275 15.62 -12.53 -0.56
C ARG A 275 16.47 -13.80 -0.67
N LEU A 276 16.08 -14.72 -1.57
CA LEU A 276 16.87 -15.93 -1.82
C LEU A 276 18.26 -15.57 -2.38
N PHE A 277 18.32 -14.67 -3.35
CA PHE A 277 19.59 -14.18 -3.89
C PHE A 277 20.44 -13.47 -2.84
N GLN A 278 19.82 -12.71 -1.93
CA GLN A 278 20.54 -12.06 -0.83
C GLN A 278 21.24 -13.08 0.07
N ALA A 279 20.59 -14.18 0.40
CA ALA A 279 21.19 -15.24 1.20
C ALA A 279 22.40 -15.87 0.51
N VAL A 280 22.26 -16.18 -0.78
CA VAL A 280 23.37 -16.73 -1.59
C VAL A 280 24.53 -15.72 -1.69
N LEU A 281 24.22 -14.46 -1.91
CA LEU A 281 25.20 -13.38 -2.00
C LEU A 281 25.96 -13.18 -0.68
N CYS A 282 25.29 -13.27 0.45
CA CYS A 282 25.94 -13.24 1.78
C CYS A 282 26.89 -14.42 1.98
N LEU A 283 26.51 -15.62 1.55
CA LEU A 283 27.36 -16.82 1.63
C LEU A 283 28.61 -16.67 0.73
N LEU A 284 28.44 -16.18 -0.49
CA LEU A 284 29.54 -15.93 -1.42
C LEU A 284 30.48 -14.84 -0.89
N ALA A 285 29.95 -13.73 -0.40
CA ALA A 285 30.75 -12.67 0.21
C ALA A 285 31.55 -13.20 1.41
N GLY A 286 30.94 -14.01 2.25
CA GLY A 286 31.62 -14.68 3.36
C GLY A 286 32.73 -15.61 2.91
N GLY A 287 32.51 -16.40 1.88
CA GLY A 287 33.51 -17.28 1.29
C GLY A 287 34.69 -16.53 0.68
N ILE A 288 34.44 -15.44 -0.05
CA ILE A 288 35.50 -14.57 -0.60
C ILE A 288 36.33 -13.94 0.53
N CYS A 289 35.66 -13.39 1.55
CA CYS A 289 36.33 -12.85 2.73
C CYS A 289 37.25 -13.88 3.38
N PHE A 290 36.76 -15.11 3.55
CA PHE A 290 37.52 -16.21 4.16
C PHE A 290 38.77 -16.54 3.33
N LEU A 291 38.62 -16.70 2.01
CA LEU A 291 39.76 -16.99 1.12
C LEU A 291 40.79 -15.86 1.12
N VAL A 292 40.34 -14.60 1.02
CA VAL A 292 41.26 -13.44 1.04
C VAL A 292 42.00 -13.36 2.37
N CYS A 293 41.30 -13.51 3.51
CA CYS A 293 41.93 -13.52 4.81
C CYS A 293 42.96 -14.65 4.96
N LEU A 294 42.60 -15.88 4.55
CA LEU A 294 43.52 -17.02 4.59
C LEU A 294 44.79 -16.77 3.76
N LEU A 295 44.65 -16.23 2.54
CA LEU A 295 45.78 -15.94 1.65
C LEU A 295 46.68 -14.85 2.23
N LEU A 296 46.09 -13.73 2.71
CA LEU A 296 46.84 -12.61 3.26
C LEU A 296 47.57 -12.97 4.56
N ILE A 297 46.88 -13.66 5.47
CA ILE A 297 47.47 -14.11 6.74
C ILE A 297 48.48 -15.25 6.50
N GLY A 298 48.19 -16.12 5.51
CA GLY A 298 49.07 -17.20 5.11
C GLY A 298 50.45 -16.72 4.62
N ARG A 299 50.50 -15.60 3.91
CA ARG A 299 51.77 -14.97 3.48
C ARG A 299 52.65 -14.50 4.64
N ARG A 300 52.05 -14.26 5.80
CA ARG A 300 52.74 -13.81 7.03
C ARG A 300 53.35 -14.93 7.87
N ARG A 301 53.22 -16.20 7.46
CA ARG A 301 53.71 -17.35 8.25
C ARG A 301 55.14 -17.22 8.70
N ALA A 302 56.07 -16.81 7.82
CA ALA A 302 57.49 -16.64 8.10
C ALA A 302 57.76 -15.56 9.17
N GLU A 303 57.08 -14.41 9.06
CA GLU A 303 57.23 -13.33 10.05
C GLU A 303 56.66 -13.72 11.43
N LEU A 304 55.50 -14.38 11.42
CA LEU A 304 54.90 -14.86 12.66
C LEU A 304 55.81 -15.88 13.36
N ALA A 305 56.48 -16.73 12.59
CA ALA A 305 57.48 -17.65 13.10
C ALA A 305 58.68 -16.92 13.71
N VAL A 306 59.24 -15.89 13.04
CA VAL A 306 60.32 -15.04 13.54
C VAL A 306 59.92 -14.27 14.80
N MET A 307 58.73 -13.65 14.83
CA MET A 307 58.22 -12.97 16.05
C MET A 307 58.14 -13.91 17.23
N ARG A 308 57.75 -15.16 17.00
CA ARG A 308 57.63 -16.17 18.00
C ARG A 308 58.96 -16.67 18.50
N SER A 309 59.96 -16.79 17.61
CA SER A 309 61.36 -17.14 17.97
C SER A 309 62.04 -16.05 18.81
N LEU A 310 61.63 -14.79 18.61
CA LEU A 310 62.08 -13.63 19.40
C LEU A 310 61.38 -13.50 20.76
N GLY A 311 60.53 -14.45 21.14
CA GLY A 311 59.85 -14.49 22.47
C GLY A 311 58.54 -13.74 22.56
N CYS A 312 57.96 -13.25 21.42
CA CYS A 312 56.65 -12.64 21.46
C CYS A 312 55.57 -13.66 21.84
N GLY A 313 54.76 -13.32 22.85
CA GLY A 313 53.68 -14.18 23.33
C GLY A 313 52.58 -14.35 22.26
N ARG A 314 51.94 -15.53 22.20
CA ARG A 314 50.85 -15.85 21.28
C ARG A 314 49.75 -14.80 21.27
N GLY A 315 49.32 -14.36 22.49
CA GLY A 315 48.25 -13.37 22.65
C GLY A 315 48.60 -11.99 22.05
N SER A 316 49.86 -11.54 22.15
CA SER A 316 50.31 -10.28 21.59
C SER A 316 50.25 -10.28 20.03
N ILE A 317 50.67 -11.40 19.42
CA ILE A 317 50.56 -11.58 17.96
C ILE A 317 49.12 -11.60 17.51
N TRP A 318 48.22 -12.27 18.25
CA TRP A 318 46.79 -12.32 17.97
C TRP A 318 46.18 -10.93 17.98
N ILE A 319 46.36 -10.18 19.07
CA ILE A 319 45.80 -8.84 19.23
C ILE A 319 46.31 -7.92 18.10
N GLN A 320 47.56 -8.01 17.75
CA GLN A 320 48.14 -7.18 16.69
C GLN A 320 47.44 -7.45 15.34
N ILE A 321 47.29 -8.73 14.95
CA ILE A 321 46.66 -9.08 13.65
C ILE A 321 45.17 -8.69 13.67
N MET A 322 44.47 -8.99 14.78
CA MET A 322 43.06 -8.64 14.91
C MET A 322 42.82 -7.14 14.77
N LEU A 323 43.66 -6.30 15.43
CA LEU A 323 43.53 -4.85 15.32
C LEU A 323 43.86 -4.33 13.92
N GLU A 324 44.86 -4.92 13.25
CA GLU A 324 45.21 -4.53 11.89
C GLU A 324 44.06 -4.84 10.92
N TYR A 325 43.50 -6.04 10.95
CA TYR A 325 42.37 -6.41 10.09
C TYR A 325 41.07 -5.69 10.44
N ALA A 326 40.86 -5.38 11.74
CA ALA A 326 39.73 -4.51 12.14
C ALA A 326 39.86 -3.10 11.53
N LEU A 327 41.06 -2.55 11.49
CA LEU A 327 41.30 -1.24 10.87
C LEU A 327 41.09 -1.30 9.34
N TYR A 328 41.54 -2.34 8.65
CA TYR A 328 41.25 -2.54 7.23
C TYR A 328 39.76 -2.67 6.97
N PHE A 329 39.03 -3.39 7.84
CA PHE A 329 37.60 -3.51 7.77
C PHE A 329 36.92 -2.15 7.93
N CYS A 330 37.26 -1.38 8.97
CA CYS A 330 36.69 -0.06 9.21
C CYS A 330 36.90 0.89 8.00
N LEU A 331 38.10 0.88 7.44
CA LEU A 331 38.40 1.69 6.25
C LEU A 331 37.62 1.21 5.01
N GLY A 332 37.49 -0.09 4.82
CA GLY A 332 36.74 -0.68 3.71
C GLY A 332 35.25 -0.46 3.82
N MET A 333 34.71 -0.31 5.03
CA MET A 333 33.28 -0.08 5.26
C MET A 333 32.86 1.38 5.03
N LEU A 334 33.77 2.34 5.03
CA LEU A 334 33.46 3.77 4.87
C LEU A 334 32.57 4.07 3.66
N PRO A 335 32.87 3.58 2.44
CA PRO A 335 32.01 3.85 1.28
C PRO A 335 30.58 3.30 1.46
N ALA A 336 30.45 2.12 2.04
CA ALA A 336 29.15 1.49 2.27
C ALA A 336 28.32 2.25 3.33
N ILE A 337 28.97 2.79 4.36
CA ILE A 337 28.30 3.61 5.39
C ILE A 337 27.86 4.96 4.80
N LEU A 338 28.66 5.57 3.95
CA LEU A 338 28.32 6.85 3.30
C LEU A 338 27.19 6.73 2.28
N LEU A 339 27.09 5.60 1.59
CA LEU A 339 26.04 5.32 0.59
C LEU A 339 24.84 4.62 1.18
N GLY A 340 24.96 4.00 2.35
CA GLY A 340 23.90 3.25 3.02
C GLY A 340 22.79 4.16 3.51
N GLN A 341 21.56 3.85 3.11
CA GLN A 341 20.35 4.46 3.64
C GLN A 341 19.90 3.72 4.91
N GLY A 342 19.04 4.35 5.72
CA GLY A 342 18.52 3.76 6.95
C GLY A 342 17.97 2.34 6.71
N GLY A 343 18.33 1.38 7.57
CA GLY A 343 17.97 -0.05 7.42
C GLY A 343 19.12 -0.97 7.03
N THR A 344 20.25 -0.45 6.53
CA THR A 344 21.44 -1.24 6.18
C THR A 344 22.31 -1.60 7.40
N ALA A 345 22.13 -0.93 8.54
CA ALA A 345 22.95 -1.09 9.73
C ALA A 345 22.98 -2.55 10.26
N GLY A 346 21.84 -3.24 10.25
CA GLY A 346 21.77 -4.65 10.67
C GLY A 346 22.58 -5.58 9.77
N LEU A 347 22.52 -5.39 8.47
CA LEU A 347 23.27 -6.19 7.49
C LEU A 347 24.78 -5.91 7.58
N LEU A 348 25.17 -4.66 7.75
CA LEU A 348 26.57 -4.26 7.94
C LEU A 348 27.15 -4.78 9.25
N SER A 349 26.37 -4.79 10.34
CA SER A 349 26.79 -5.37 11.62
C SER A 349 26.99 -6.89 11.53
N LEU A 350 26.11 -7.60 10.82
CA LEU A 350 26.24 -9.03 10.56
C LEU A 350 27.51 -9.32 9.73
N PHE A 351 27.78 -8.49 8.72
CA PHE A 351 28.99 -8.61 7.91
C PHE A 351 30.24 -8.32 8.71
N ALA A 352 30.23 -7.35 9.64
CA ALA A 352 31.31 -7.07 10.58
C ALA A 352 31.62 -8.25 11.49
N LEU A 353 30.57 -8.84 12.09
CA LEU A 353 30.68 -10.03 12.93
C LEU A 353 31.31 -11.20 12.15
N TRP A 354 30.81 -11.44 10.93
CA TRP A 354 31.34 -12.48 10.06
C TRP A 354 32.81 -12.27 9.71
N TRP A 355 33.19 -11.03 9.34
CA TRP A 355 34.59 -10.69 9.07
C TRP A 355 35.51 -10.97 10.25
N MET A 356 35.13 -10.53 11.46
CA MET A 356 35.90 -10.75 12.67
C MET A 356 36.05 -12.24 12.99
N LEU A 357 35.00 -13.02 12.78
CA LEU A 357 35.02 -14.47 12.97
C LEU A 357 35.99 -15.14 11.97
N VAL A 358 35.96 -14.73 10.71
CA VAL A 358 36.84 -15.24 9.66
C VAL A 358 38.30 -14.94 9.98
N VAL A 359 38.62 -13.71 10.39
CA VAL A 359 39.98 -13.34 10.81
C VAL A 359 40.41 -14.17 12.02
N PHE A 360 39.54 -14.32 13.01
CA PHE A 360 39.81 -15.14 14.19
C PHE A 360 40.13 -16.60 13.84
N VAL A 361 39.31 -17.25 13.01
CA VAL A 361 39.52 -18.63 12.57
C VAL A 361 40.82 -18.76 11.77
N SER A 362 41.08 -17.80 10.90
CA SER A 362 42.30 -17.79 10.06
C SER A 362 43.59 -17.67 10.90
N VAL A 363 43.60 -16.77 11.89
CA VAL A 363 44.71 -16.61 12.82
C VAL A 363 44.85 -17.83 13.74
N PHE A 364 43.75 -18.41 14.24
CA PHE A 364 43.74 -19.61 15.04
C PHE A 364 44.36 -20.80 14.32
N SER A 365 43.90 -21.04 13.08
CA SER A 365 44.40 -22.13 12.24
C SER A 365 45.93 -22.05 12.01
N LEU A 366 46.47 -20.82 11.86
CA LEU A 366 47.92 -20.63 11.63
C LEU A 366 48.76 -20.68 12.92
N THR A 367 48.22 -20.23 14.04
CA THR A 367 48.98 -20.19 15.31
C THR A 367 48.93 -21.50 16.08
N SER A 368 47.94 -22.37 15.80
CA SER A 368 47.83 -23.69 16.41
C SER A 368 48.75 -24.75 15.80
N GLY A 369 49.29 -24.48 14.61
CA GLY A 369 50.25 -25.38 13.95
C GLY A 369 51.61 -25.41 14.62
N ASP A 370 52.28 -26.60 14.63
CA ASP A 370 53.61 -26.82 15.19
C ASP A 370 54.66 -26.01 14.41
N ILE A 371 55.35 -25.09 15.08
CA ILE A 371 56.36 -24.20 14.50
C ILE A 371 57.51 -24.99 13.83
N MET A 372 57.87 -26.15 14.39
CA MET A 372 58.87 -27.04 13.81
C MET A 372 58.51 -27.61 12.43
N ARG A 373 57.22 -27.80 12.11
CA ARG A 373 56.75 -28.24 10.78
C ARG A 373 56.83 -27.11 9.75
N ILE A 374 56.67 -25.87 10.18
CA ILE A 374 56.68 -24.71 9.28
C ILE A 374 58.14 -24.37 8.85
N LEU A 375 59.09 -24.60 9.73
CA LEU A 375 60.50 -24.38 9.42
C LEU A 375 61.16 -25.53 8.63
N LYS A 376 60.69 -26.80 8.80
CA LYS A 376 61.15 -27.95 8.03
C LYS A 376 60.59 -28.09 6.62
N GLY A 377 59.52 -27.37 6.24
CA GLY A 377 58.89 -27.42 4.93
C GLY A 377 59.56 -26.54 3.86
N LYS A 378 60.84 -26.14 4.08
CA LYS A 378 61.64 -25.37 3.13
C LYS A 378 62.95 -26.09 2.70
N GLU A 379 63.01 -27.40 2.92
CA GLU A 379 64.03 -28.22 2.25
C GLU A 379 63.43 -29.05 1.13
#